data_d778215ef8140ddb26ac10df6ed7dd47
#
_entry.id   d778215ef8140ddb26ac10df6ed7dd47
#
_cell.length_a   1.000
_cell.length_b   1.000
_cell.length_c   1.000
_cell.angle_alpha   90.00
_cell.angle_beta   90.00
_cell.angle_gamma   90.00
#
_symmetry.space_group_name_H-M   'P 1'
#
loop_
_entity.id
_entity.type
_entity.pdbx_description
1 polymer ?
#
loop_
_entity_poly.entity_id
_entity_poly.type
_entity_poly.pdbx_seq_one_letter_code
_entity_poly.pdbx_strand_id
1 'polypeptide(L)'
;MKKNLLSLFVLTIFASGILLTSCKKDDNNKDDNNTCQQTEQQFQEELDQALSWAQVYGPPTQSLAEEVAARHNGKTSPLNYKTRESTERKCRTDNDRPFDLRDLARTTVLCEYDSIRIVIDDVKTTATERGIFGRYKHQTSDRGYWGDLFNLKFEYLYTEIQVKSYRNYYAANPEEVCRPVLGDSLYNVIYTETGLEPGLSHYYYEIIRADTTSEATREYYKKLCLEYHSHFDPDFTTSQ
;
A
#
# COMPACT_ATOMS: atom_id res chain seq x y z
N MET A 1 6.73 -10.36 48.49
CA MET A 1 6.84 -11.58 47.68
C MET A 1 5.61 -11.66 46.81
N LYS A 2 5.71 -11.28 45.54
CA LYS A 2 4.65 -11.47 44.54
C LYS A 2 5.24 -12.34 43.43
N LYS A 3 4.68 -13.54 43.26
CA LYS A 3 5.11 -14.52 42.26
C LYS A 3 4.55 -14.13 40.89
N ASN A 4 5.45 -13.91 39.93
CA ASN A 4 5.09 -13.74 38.51
C ASN A 4 4.70 -15.09 37.94
N LEU A 5 3.47 -15.19 37.45
CA LEU A 5 2.98 -16.34 36.71
C LEU A 5 3.28 -16.08 35.22
N LEU A 6 4.33 -16.71 34.73
CA LEU A 6 4.67 -16.72 33.31
C LEU A 6 3.71 -17.70 32.63
N SER A 7 2.77 -17.18 31.85
CA SER A 7 1.87 -18.00 31.03
C SER A 7 2.64 -18.47 29.79
N LEU A 8 2.97 -19.76 29.81
CA LEU A 8 3.63 -20.45 28.70
C LEU A 8 2.56 -20.80 27.66
N PHE A 9 2.44 -19.98 26.58
CA PHE A 9 1.67 -20.37 25.42
C PHE A 9 2.50 -21.38 24.61
N VAL A 10 2.11 -22.64 24.71
CA VAL A 10 2.62 -23.72 23.83
C VAL A 10 1.99 -23.54 22.47
N LEU A 11 2.76 -23.00 21.53
CA LEU A 11 2.40 -22.94 20.12
C LEU A 11 2.62 -24.34 19.52
N THR A 12 1.54 -25.10 19.32
CA THR A 12 1.57 -26.36 18.57
C THR A 12 1.75 -26.01 17.09
N ILE A 13 2.97 -26.10 16.61
CA ILE A 13 3.29 -26.02 15.18
C ILE A 13 2.84 -27.30 14.53
N PHE A 14 1.73 -27.26 13.78
CA PHE A 14 1.43 -28.27 12.78
C PHE A 14 2.43 -28.13 11.64
N ALA A 15 3.48 -28.94 11.70
CA ALA A 15 4.39 -29.12 10.57
C ALA A 15 3.67 -29.96 9.50
N SER A 16 2.81 -29.31 8.72
CA SER A 16 2.39 -29.86 7.43
C SER A 16 3.57 -29.68 6.50
N GLY A 17 4.31 -30.78 6.28
CA GLY A 17 5.42 -30.80 5.34
C GLY A 17 4.93 -30.49 3.93
N ILE A 18 4.99 -29.24 3.54
CA ILE A 18 4.87 -28.84 2.13
C ILE A 18 6.18 -29.25 1.49
N LEU A 19 6.16 -30.33 0.74
CA LEU A 19 7.22 -30.69 -0.20
C LEU A 19 7.29 -29.58 -1.25
N LEU A 20 8.14 -28.60 -1.01
CA LEU A 20 8.57 -27.67 -2.05
C LEU A 20 9.36 -28.47 -3.07
N THR A 21 8.70 -28.96 -4.12
CA THR A 21 9.38 -29.45 -5.31
C THR A 21 10.06 -28.25 -5.97
N SER A 22 11.32 -28.04 -5.57
CA SER A 22 12.22 -27.12 -6.26
C SER A 22 12.42 -27.66 -7.67
N CYS A 23 11.82 -27.03 -8.66
CA CYS A 23 12.20 -27.25 -10.06
C CYS A 23 13.63 -26.73 -10.23
N LYS A 24 14.64 -27.62 -10.18
CA LYS A 24 15.98 -27.31 -10.63
C LYS A 24 15.92 -27.06 -12.15
N LYS A 25 16.34 -25.87 -12.57
CA LYS A 25 16.63 -25.58 -13.98
C LYS A 25 17.85 -26.43 -14.38
N ASP A 26 17.60 -27.46 -15.16
CA ASP A 26 18.68 -28.12 -15.93
C ASP A 26 18.87 -27.31 -17.21
N ASP A 27 20.09 -26.75 -17.37
CA ASP A 27 20.45 -25.80 -18.43
C ASP A 27 20.71 -26.44 -19.82
N ASN A 28 20.13 -27.60 -20.13
CA ASN A 28 20.34 -28.24 -21.43
C ASN A 28 19.09 -28.95 -21.94
N ASN A 29 18.03 -28.19 -22.29
CA ASN A 29 17.11 -28.63 -23.35
C ASN A 29 16.31 -27.43 -23.89
N LYS A 30 16.53 -27.09 -25.14
CA LYS A 30 15.65 -26.19 -25.93
C LYS A 30 14.45 -27.05 -26.35
N ASP A 31 13.28 -26.66 -25.87
CA ASP A 31 11.93 -27.12 -26.22
C ASP A 31 11.19 -27.81 -25.05
N ASP A 32 11.04 -27.11 -23.94
CA ASP A 32 9.91 -27.39 -23.06
C ASP A 32 9.43 -26.08 -22.43
N ASN A 33 8.34 -25.52 -22.96
CA ASN A 33 7.49 -24.52 -22.33
C ASN A 33 6.78 -25.14 -21.12
N ASN A 34 7.52 -25.77 -20.23
CA ASN A 34 7.02 -26.24 -18.94
C ASN A 34 7.15 -25.11 -17.92
N THR A 35 6.43 -24.01 -18.17
CA THR A 35 6.06 -23.09 -17.13
C THR A 35 5.24 -23.92 -16.15
N CYS A 36 5.78 -24.19 -14.97
CA CYS A 36 5.09 -24.91 -13.89
C CYS A 36 3.85 -24.05 -13.54
N GLN A 37 2.75 -24.27 -14.25
CA GLN A 37 1.49 -23.60 -13.99
C GLN A 37 1.01 -24.06 -12.62
N GLN A 38 0.94 -23.10 -11.70
CA GLN A 38 0.35 -23.30 -10.39
C GLN A 38 -1.09 -23.81 -10.60
N THR A 39 -1.47 -24.90 -9.93
CA THR A 39 -2.86 -25.36 -9.99
C THR A 39 -3.78 -24.33 -9.35
N GLU A 40 -5.03 -24.26 -9.78
CA GLU A 40 -6.01 -23.35 -9.17
C GLU A 40 -6.14 -23.56 -7.66
N GLN A 41 -6.11 -24.82 -7.22
CA GLN A 41 -6.16 -25.13 -5.79
C GLN A 41 -4.94 -24.57 -5.04
N GLN A 42 -3.73 -24.72 -5.56
CA GLN A 42 -2.52 -24.16 -4.95
C GLN A 42 -2.58 -22.63 -4.89
N PHE A 43 -3.07 -21.99 -5.95
CA PHE A 43 -3.27 -20.54 -5.97
C PHE A 43 -4.24 -20.10 -4.87
N GLN A 44 -5.37 -20.79 -4.70
CA GLN A 44 -6.36 -20.42 -3.67
C GLN A 44 -5.82 -20.66 -2.26
N GLU A 45 -5.05 -21.72 -2.02
CA GLU A 45 -4.38 -21.98 -0.74
C GLU A 45 -3.33 -20.90 -0.42
N GLU A 46 -2.51 -20.50 -1.39
CA GLU A 46 -1.54 -19.39 -1.23
C GLU A 46 -2.24 -18.05 -0.97
N LEU A 47 -3.36 -17.81 -1.64
CA LEU A 47 -4.16 -16.60 -1.46
C LEU A 47 -4.71 -16.49 -0.03
N ASP A 48 -5.30 -17.58 0.49
CA ASP A 48 -5.81 -17.64 1.85
C ASP A 48 -4.69 -17.43 2.88
N GLN A 49 -3.55 -18.05 2.65
CA GLN A 49 -2.40 -17.93 3.53
C GLN A 49 -1.82 -16.50 3.50
N ALA A 50 -1.67 -15.89 2.34
CA ALA A 50 -1.18 -14.52 2.21
C ALA A 50 -2.11 -13.51 2.89
N LEU A 51 -3.43 -13.66 2.73
CA LEU A 51 -4.42 -12.82 3.41
C LEU A 51 -4.38 -13.02 4.93
N SER A 52 -4.18 -14.25 5.41
CA SER A 52 -4.00 -14.55 6.84
C SER A 52 -2.74 -13.88 7.40
N TRP A 53 -1.60 -13.97 6.70
CA TRP A 53 -0.38 -13.28 7.11
C TRP A 53 -0.49 -11.76 7.09
N ALA A 54 -1.29 -11.19 6.16
CA ALA A 54 -1.58 -9.76 6.16
C ALA A 54 -2.25 -9.33 7.48
N GLN A 55 -3.16 -10.13 8.03
CA GLN A 55 -3.79 -9.86 9.34
C GLN A 55 -2.77 -9.91 10.49
N VAL A 56 -1.76 -10.74 10.41
CA VAL A 56 -0.70 -10.86 11.44
C VAL A 56 0.25 -9.67 11.37
N TYR A 57 0.67 -9.26 10.17
CA TYR A 57 1.69 -8.22 9.99
C TYR A 57 1.12 -6.81 9.82
N GLY A 58 -0.19 -6.68 9.61
CA GLY A 58 -0.87 -5.38 9.57
C GLY A 58 -0.71 -4.58 10.87
N PRO A 59 -1.06 -5.12 12.06
CA PRO A 59 -0.95 -4.37 13.31
C PRO A 59 0.46 -3.83 13.62
N PRO A 60 1.57 -4.58 13.50
CA PRO A 60 2.90 -4.02 13.67
C PRO A 60 3.27 -2.97 12.62
N THR A 61 2.72 -3.05 11.40
CA THR A 61 2.85 -2.01 10.37
C THR A 61 2.14 -0.72 10.79
N GLN A 62 0.91 -0.83 11.29
CA GLN A 62 0.14 0.30 11.81
C GLN A 62 0.86 0.95 13.00
N SER A 63 1.37 0.15 13.94
CA SER A 63 2.09 0.65 15.12
C SER A 63 3.34 1.44 14.74
N LEU A 64 4.09 1.01 13.72
CA LEU A 64 5.24 1.78 13.22
C LEU A 64 4.79 3.11 12.62
N ALA A 65 3.73 3.11 11.82
CA ALA A 65 3.19 4.31 11.22
C ALA A 65 2.71 5.32 12.27
N GLU A 66 2.00 4.85 13.31
CA GLU A 66 1.51 5.67 14.43
C GLU A 66 2.66 6.28 15.24
N GLU A 67 3.71 5.52 15.51
CA GLU A 67 4.89 6.00 16.21
C GLU A 67 5.59 7.12 15.43
N VAL A 68 5.80 6.93 14.11
CA VAL A 68 6.39 7.96 13.26
C VAL A 68 5.48 9.19 13.18
N ALA A 69 4.18 9.00 12.95
CA ALA A 69 3.23 10.11 12.90
C ALA A 69 3.24 10.94 14.18
N ALA A 70 3.27 10.29 15.35
CA ALA A 70 3.29 10.96 16.64
C ALA A 70 4.55 11.83 16.84
N ARG A 71 5.72 11.40 16.37
CA ARG A 71 6.96 12.18 16.45
C ARG A 71 6.92 13.47 15.61
N HIS A 72 6.10 13.50 14.57
CA HIS A 72 6.00 14.63 13.63
C HIS A 72 4.65 15.37 13.69
N ASN A 73 3.89 15.22 14.76
CA ASN A 73 2.53 15.78 14.91
C ASN A 73 1.62 15.44 13.72
N GLY A 74 1.88 14.30 13.09
CA GLY A 74 1.13 13.78 11.97
C GLY A 74 -0.09 12.95 12.39
N LYS A 75 -0.74 12.36 11.41
CA LYS A 75 -1.86 11.43 11.58
C LYS A 75 -1.59 10.14 10.83
N THR A 76 -2.38 9.12 11.10
CA THR A 76 -2.37 7.89 10.30
C THR A 76 -3.77 7.59 9.75
N SER A 77 -3.82 6.99 8.57
CA SER A 77 -5.05 6.35 8.13
C SER A 77 -5.28 5.07 8.92
N PRO A 78 -6.52 4.60 9.03
CA PRO A 78 -6.80 3.25 9.49
C PRO A 78 -6.04 2.22 8.64
N LEU A 79 -5.65 1.12 9.29
CA LEU A 79 -5.09 -0.03 8.59
C LEU A 79 -6.11 -0.59 7.60
N ASN A 80 -5.71 -0.71 6.35
CA ASN A 80 -6.53 -1.21 5.26
C ASN A 80 -5.97 -2.55 4.78
N TYR A 81 -6.84 -3.55 4.69
CA TYR A 81 -6.55 -4.85 4.12
C TYR A 81 -7.15 -4.95 2.72
N LYS A 82 -6.36 -5.41 1.78
CA LYS A 82 -6.85 -5.67 0.43
C LYS A 82 -7.87 -6.81 0.47
N THR A 83 -9.01 -6.64 -0.20
CA THR A 83 -10.02 -7.69 -0.27
C THR A 83 -9.52 -8.89 -1.07
N ARG A 84 -10.10 -10.07 -0.83
CA ARG A 84 -9.77 -11.29 -1.57
C ARG A 84 -9.94 -11.09 -3.07
N GLU A 85 -11.07 -10.53 -3.51
CA GLU A 85 -11.38 -10.30 -4.91
C GLU A 85 -10.37 -9.35 -5.57
N SER A 86 -9.99 -8.26 -4.86
CA SER A 86 -9.00 -7.30 -5.34
C SER A 86 -7.60 -7.92 -5.42
N THR A 87 -7.26 -8.80 -4.46
CA THR A 87 -5.99 -9.52 -4.42
C THR A 87 -5.90 -10.51 -5.59
N GLU A 88 -6.92 -11.36 -5.74
CA GLU A 88 -7.00 -12.34 -6.82
C GLU A 88 -6.94 -11.69 -8.20
N ARG A 89 -7.76 -10.64 -8.41
CA ARG A 89 -7.74 -9.88 -9.67
C ARG A 89 -6.34 -9.35 -9.97
N LYS A 90 -5.64 -8.76 -8.98
CA LYS A 90 -4.29 -8.22 -9.17
C LYS A 90 -3.29 -9.32 -9.52
N CYS A 91 -3.31 -10.45 -8.80
CA CYS A 91 -2.45 -11.57 -9.12
C CYS A 91 -2.65 -12.09 -10.54
N ARG A 92 -3.90 -12.22 -10.96
CA ARG A 92 -4.21 -12.71 -12.33
C ARG A 92 -3.84 -11.71 -13.42
N THR A 93 -4.02 -10.40 -13.16
CA THR A 93 -3.68 -9.35 -14.13
C THR A 93 -2.18 -9.17 -14.29
N ASP A 94 -1.43 -9.17 -13.18
CA ASP A 94 0.00 -8.90 -13.16
C ASP A 94 0.83 -10.19 -13.28
N ASN A 95 0.18 -11.35 -13.27
CA ASN A 95 0.81 -12.69 -13.21
C ASN A 95 1.72 -12.85 -12.00
N ASP A 96 1.31 -12.24 -10.86
CA ASP A 96 2.01 -12.28 -9.59
C ASP A 96 1.46 -13.40 -8.71
N ARG A 97 2.30 -13.94 -7.81
CA ARG A 97 1.83 -14.81 -6.73
C ARG A 97 1.27 -13.97 -5.58
N PRO A 98 0.30 -14.49 -4.79
CA PRO A 98 -0.25 -13.77 -3.64
C PRO A 98 0.79 -13.22 -2.66
N PHE A 99 1.87 -13.97 -2.41
CA PHE A 99 2.97 -13.56 -1.51
C PHE A 99 3.89 -12.47 -2.08
N ASP A 100 3.87 -12.25 -3.40
CA ASP A 100 4.68 -11.22 -4.05
C ASP A 100 4.01 -9.84 -3.99
N LEU A 101 2.72 -9.79 -3.65
CA LEU A 101 2.00 -8.56 -3.44
C LEU A 101 2.51 -7.83 -2.19
N ARG A 102 2.65 -6.52 -2.32
CA ARG A 102 3.29 -5.69 -1.29
C ARG A 102 2.32 -4.79 -0.53
N ASP A 103 1.05 -4.83 -0.89
CA ASP A 103 0.00 -3.93 -0.42
C ASP A 103 -1.22 -4.68 0.15
N LEU A 104 -1.04 -5.91 0.62
CA LEU A 104 -2.12 -6.70 1.24
C LEU A 104 -2.59 -6.11 2.57
N ALA A 105 -1.67 -5.51 3.34
CA ALA A 105 -1.97 -4.68 4.49
C ALA A 105 -1.25 -3.34 4.30
N ARG A 106 -1.99 -2.23 4.43
CA ARG A 106 -1.50 -0.89 4.11
C ARG A 106 -2.04 0.14 5.09
N THR A 107 -1.19 1.10 5.46
CA THR A 107 -1.56 2.31 6.18
C THR A 107 -0.85 3.52 5.57
N THR A 108 -1.27 4.74 5.95
CA THR A 108 -0.66 5.97 5.47
C THR A 108 -0.27 6.85 6.65
N VAL A 109 0.96 7.34 6.66
CA VAL A 109 1.40 8.44 7.53
C VAL A 109 1.10 9.75 6.81
N LEU A 110 0.42 10.65 7.49
CA LEU A 110 -0.02 11.94 6.98
C LEU A 110 0.67 13.05 7.75
N CYS A 111 1.21 14.02 7.03
CA CYS A 111 1.89 15.18 7.62
C CYS A 111 1.70 16.42 6.74
N GLU A 112 2.18 17.57 7.22
CA GLU A 112 2.30 18.76 6.39
C GLU A 112 3.29 18.50 5.25
N TYR A 113 3.07 19.15 4.12
CA TYR A 113 3.89 18.96 2.92
C TYR A 113 5.39 19.17 3.19
N ASP A 114 5.75 20.23 3.91
CA ASP A 114 7.14 20.57 4.26
C ASP A 114 7.82 19.52 5.15
N SER A 115 7.02 18.69 5.83
CA SER A 115 7.51 17.63 6.73
C SER A 115 7.70 16.29 6.02
N ILE A 116 7.27 16.13 4.77
CA ILE A 116 7.27 14.83 4.09
C ILE A 116 8.67 14.20 4.08
N ARG A 117 9.71 14.97 3.74
CA ARG A 117 11.08 14.45 3.64
C ARG A 117 11.59 13.90 4.98
N ILE A 118 11.37 14.62 6.07
CA ILE A 118 11.81 14.16 7.40
C ILE A 118 11.01 12.96 7.87
N VAL A 119 9.74 12.88 7.53
CA VAL A 119 8.87 11.72 7.82
C VAL A 119 9.32 10.49 7.02
N ILE A 120 9.69 10.66 5.74
CA ILE A 120 10.26 9.61 4.90
C ILE A 120 11.52 9.02 5.53
N ASP A 121 12.45 9.89 5.96
CA ASP A 121 13.72 9.47 6.57
C ASP A 121 13.47 8.74 7.91
N ASP A 122 12.49 9.17 8.67
CA ASP A 122 12.13 8.55 9.95
C ASP A 122 11.45 7.17 9.76
N VAL A 123 10.53 7.02 8.81
CA VAL A 123 9.96 5.70 8.46
C VAL A 123 11.07 4.73 8.06
N LYS A 124 12.00 5.18 7.20
CA LYS A 124 13.13 4.37 6.75
C LYS A 124 14.03 3.95 7.90
N THR A 125 14.40 4.89 8.77
CA THR A 125 15.25 4.65 9.92
C THR A 125 14.60 3.67 10.88
N THR A 126 13.36 3.94 11.29
CA THR A 126 12.60 3.09 12.21
C THR A 126 12.41 1.67 11.68
N ALA A 127 12.07 1.53 10.39
CA ALA A 127 11.93 0.22 9.76
C ALA A 127 13.27 -0.55 9.70
N THR A 128 14.37 0.18 9.45
CA THR A 128 15.73 -0.40 9.40
C THR A 128 16.18 -0.88 10.80
N GLU A 129 15.98 -0.07 11.84
CA GLU A 129 16.29 -0.42 13.22
C GLU A 129 15.52 -1.65 13.71
N ARG A 130 14.27 -1.84 13.21
CA ARG A 130 13.45 -3.02 13.49
C ARG A 130 13.79 -4.23 12.61
N GLY A 131 14.71 -4.09 11.65
CA GLY A 131 15.11 -5.17 10.73
C GLY A 131 14.02 -5.55 9.71
N ILE A 132 13.04 -4.68 9.48
CA ILE A 132 11.90 -4.93 8.59
C ILE A 132 11.86 -4.01 7.35
N PHE A 133 12.89 -3.18 7.14
CA PHE A 133 12.96 -2.36 5.93
C PHE A 133 13.18 -3.24 4.70
N GLY A 134 12.25 -3.19 3.75
CA GLY A 134 12.35 -3.92 2.49
C GLY A 134 12.72 -3.01 1.32
N ARG A 135 11.87 -2.03 1.02
CA ARG A 135 12.08 -1.13 -0.13
C ARG A 135 11.38 0.22 0.09
N TYR A 136 12.01 1.26 -0.40
CA TYR A 136 11.39 2.58 -0.61
C TYR A 136 11.22 2.85 -2.11
N LYS A 137 10.11 3.48 -2.48
CA LYS A 137 9.83 3.95 -3.83
C LYS A 137 9.10 5.29 -3.76
N HIS A 138 9.69 6.33 -4.34
CA HIS A 138 8.93 7.50 -4.73
C HIS A 138 8.17 7.18 -6.02
N GLN A 139 6.86 7.26 -6.00
CA GLN A 139 6.01 6.94 -7.14
C GLN A 139 5.32 8.20 -7.63
N THR A 140 5.52 8.50 -8.90
CA THR A 140 4.81 9.55 -9.63
C THR A 140 4.05 8.94 -10.80
N SER A 141 3.05 9.63 -11.30
CA SER A 141 2.31 9.25 -12.50
C SER A 141 2.07 10.45 -13.40
N ASP A 142 1.85 10.17 -14.68
CA ASP A 142 1.45 11.14 -15.72
C ASP A 142 0.10 11.83 -15.46
N ARG A 143 -0.57 11.44 -14.36
CA ARG A 143 -1.88 11.95 -13.92
C ARG A 143 -1.78 12.86 -12.70
N GLY A 144 -0.58 13.26 -12.31
CA GLY A 144 -0.36 14.11 -11.16
C GLY A 144 -0.37 13.41 -9.80
N TYR A 145 -0.65 12.10 -9.75
CA TYR A 145 -0.52 11.35 -8.51
C TYR A 145 0.95 11.17 -8.13
N TRP A 146 1.26 11.39 -6.87
CA TRP A 146 2.54 11.03 -6.27
C TRP A 146 2.32 10.38 -4.89
N GLY A 147 3.31 9.64 -4.42
CA GLY A 147 3.30 9.02 -3.11
C GLY A 147 4.62 8.35 -2.79
N ASP A 148 4.97 8.35 -1.54
CA ASP A 148 6.16 7.71 -1.03
C ASP A 148 5.78 6.40 -0.37
N LEU A 149 6.26 5.29 -0.94
CA LEU A 149 5.84 3.94 -0.60
C LEU A 149 6.98 3.19 0.07
N PHE A 150 6.72 2.69 1.26
CA PHE A 150 7.61 1.80 2.00
C PHE A 150 7.02 0.40 2.04
N ASN A 151 7.73 -0.55 1.47
CA ASN A 151 7.39 -1.95 1.67
C ASN A 151 8.21 -2.48 2.85
N LEU A 152 7.52 -2.88 3.90
CA LEU A 152 8.11 -3.51 5.07
C LEU A 152 8.16 -5.02 4.84
N LYS A 153 9.34 -5.62 5.06
CA LYS A 153 9.56 -7.04 4.83
C LYS A 153 9.45 -7.80 6.14
N PHE A 154 8.41 -8.56 6.28
CA PHE A 154 8.26 -9.57 7.32
C PHE A 154 8.70 -10.95 6.79
N GLU A 155 8.72 -11.95 7.65
CA GLU A 155 9.20 -13.30 7.32
C GLU A 155 8.51 -13.89 6.06
N TYR A 156 7.18 -13.72 5.98
CA TYR A 156 6.37 -14.36 4.92
C TYR A 156 5.72 -13.38 3.96
N LEU A 157 5.68 -12.09 4.27
CA LEU A 157 4.90 -11.14 3.51
C LEU A 157 5.51 -9.73 3.54
N TYR A 158 5.17 -8.94 2.53
CA TYR A 158 5.36 -7.49 2.55
C TYR A 158 4.07 -6.78 2.96
N THR A 159 4.22 -5.69 3.71
CA THR A 159 3.16 -4.71 3.98
C THR A 159 3.60 -3.35 3.47
N GLU A 160 2.68 -2.39 3.44
CA GLU A 160 2.97 -1.06 2.89
C GLU A 160 2.65 0.06 3.88
N ILE A 161 3.60 0.98 4.06
CA ILE A 161 3.35 2.31 4.61
C ILE A 161 3.47 3.31 3.46
N GLN A 162 2.46 4.16 3.31
CA GLN A 162 2.53 5.33 2.43
C GLN A 162 2.82 6.57 3.28
N VAL A 163 3.60 7.52 2.74
CA VAL A 163 3.74 8.86 3.31
C VAL A 163 3.12 9.84 2.34
N LYS A 164 2.21 10.68 2.83
CA LYS A 164 1.47 11.67 2.03
C LYS A 164 1.26 12.96 2.80
N SER A 165 1.09 14.06 2.07
CA SER A 165 0.54 15.28 2.65
C SER A 165 -0.95 15.09 2.98
N TYR A 166 -1.47 15.90 3.90
CA TYR A 166 -2.90 15.96 4.18
C TYR A 166 -3.71 16.28 2.92
N ARG A 167 -3.20 17.20 2.08
CA ARG A 167 -3.85 17.63 0.84
C ARG A 167 -3.88 16.50 -0.20
N ASN A 168 -2.78 15.77 -0.37
CA ASN A 168 -2.73 14.62 -1.27
C ASN A 168 -3.67 13.50 -0.80
N TYR A 169 -3.78 13.30 0.52
CA TYR A 169 -4.73 12.33 1.08
C TYR A 169 -6.19 12.73 0.82
N TYR A 170 -6.52 14.02 0.99
CA TYR A 170 -7.82 14.58 0.63
C TYR A 170 -8.13 14.37 -0.85
N ALA A 171 -7.19 14.68 -1.74
CA ALA A 171 -7.37 14.52 -3.18
C ALA A 171 -7.61 13.07 -3.61
N ALA A 172 -7.03 12.10 -2.89
CA ALA A 172 -7.06 10.69 -3.24
C ALA A 172 -8.23 9.90 -2.64
N ASN A 173 -8.92 10.43 -1.63
CA ASN A 173 -9.92 9.68 -0.89
C ASN A 173 -11.24 10.45 -0.80
N PRO A 174 -12.39 9.79 -0.98
CA PRO A 174 -13.69 10.44 -0.86
C PRO A 174 -13.96 10.92 0.59
N GLU A 175 -14.94 11.79 0.76
CA GLU A 175 -15.22 12.46 2.04
C GLU A 175 -15.37 11.48 3.20
N GLU A 176 -16.13 10.43 3.04
CA GLU A 176 -16.38 9.41 4.06
C GLU A 176 -15.11 8.70 4.55
N VAL A 177 -14.03 8.72 3.75
CA VAL A 177 -12.73 8.14 4.09
C VAL A 177 -11.78 9.20 4.63
N CYS A 178 -11.67 10.36 3.98
CA CYS A 178 -10.67 11.35 4.36
C CYS A 178 -11.08 12.21 5.56
N ARG A 179 -12.38 12.57 5.68
CA ARG A 179 -12.85 13.46 6.74
C ARG A 179 -12.68 12.91 8.16
N PRO A 180 -12.96 11.62 8.45
CA PRO A 180 -12.69 11.05 9.78
C PRO A 180 -11.21 11.08 10.16
N VAL A 181 -10.29 10.96 9.19
CA VAL A 181 -8.85 10.96 9.41
C VAL A 181 -8.31 12.37 9.59
N LEU A 182 -8.67 13.28 8.70
CA LEU A 182 -8.23 14.68 8.75
C LEU A 182 -8.86 15.44 9.92
N GLY A 183 -10.10 15.12 10.25
CA GLY A 183 -10.96 15.87 11.15
C GLY A 183 -11.61 17.07 10.45
N ASP A 184 -12.76 17.52 10.98
CA ASP A 184 -13.56 18.57 10.34
C ASP A 184 -12.79 19.88 10.08
N SER A 185 -11.93 20.28 11.02
CA SER A 185 -11.17 21.53 10.90
C SER A 185 -10.27 21.53 9.67
N LEU A 186 -9.40 20.53 9.55
CA LEU A 186 -8.43 20.45 8.45
C LEU A 186 -9.13 20.15 7.11
N TYR A 187 -10.14 19.28 7.13
CA TYR A 187 -10.96 19.00 5.96
C TYR A 187 -11.58 20.30 5.40
N ASN A 188 -12.23 21.09 6.25
CA ASN A 188 -12.89 22.33 5.83
C ASN A 188 -11.88 23.40 5.36
N VAL A 189 -10.67 23.46 5.94
CA VAL A 189 -9.60 24.33 5.46
C VAL A 189 -9.23 23.98 4.02
N ILE A 190 -8.96 22.70 3.75
CA ILE A 190 -8.58 22.26 2.40
C ILE A 190 -9.71 22.53 1.40
N TYR A 191 -10.95 22.21 1.75
CA TYR A 191 -12.11 22.46 0.91
C TYR A 191 -12.29 23.97 0.60
N THR A 192 -12.18 24.81 1.62
CA THR A 192 -12.35 26.28 1.46
C THR A 192 -11.27 26.89 0.59
N GLU A 193 -10.03 26.43 0.72
CA GLU A 193 -8.90 26.94 -0.06
C GLU A 193 -8.93 26.47 -1.52
N THR A 194 -9.37 25.25 -1.77
CA THR A 194 -9.34 24.67 -3.13
C THR A 194 -10.68 24.82 -3.87
N GLY A 195 -11.80 24.83 -3.15
CA GLY A 195 -13.14 24.78 -3.71
C GLY A 195 -13.44 23.44 -4.41
N LEU A 196 -12.64 22.40 -4.20
CA LEU A 196 -12.72 21.14 -4.91
C LEU A 196 -13.18 20.01 -3.98
N GLU A 197 -14.04 19.14 -4.52
CA GLU A 197 -14.48 17.94 -3.81
C GLU A 197 -13.33 16.94 -3.62
N PRO A 198 -13.32 16.19 -2.49
CA PRO A 198 -12.32 15.17 -2.24
C PRO A 198 -12.50 13.92 -3.12
N GLY A 199 -11.43 13.17 -3.31
CA GLY A 199 -11.48 11.85 -3.94
C GLY A 199 -11.63 11.83 -5.46
N LEU A 200 -11.71 12.97 -6.13
CA LEU A 200 -11.84 13.01 -7.60
C LEU A 200 -10.68 12.35 -8.33
N SER A 201 -9.49 12.36 -7.74
CA SER A 201 -8.32 11.65 -8.25
C SER A 201 -8.59 10.15 -8.43
N HIS A 202 -9.20 9.52 -7.41
CA HIS A 202 -9.55 8.10 -7.50
C HIS A 202 -10.67 7.84 -8.51
N TYR A 203 -11.68 8.69 -8.55
CA TYR A 203 -12.75 8.60 -9.53
C TYR A 203 -12.23 8.66 -10.97
N TYR A 204 -11.36 9.63 -11.28
CA TYR A 204 -10.74 9.72 -12.62
C TYR A 204 -9.87 8.51 -12.93
N TYR A 205 -9.12 8.01 -11.94
CA TYR A 205 -8.31 6.80 -12.10
C TYR A 205 -9.14 5.57 -12.48
N GLU A 206 -10.31 5.37 -11.84
CA GLU A 206 -11.18 4.23 -12.17
C GLU A 206 -11.67 4.30 -13.62
N ILE A 207 -12.00 5.50 -14.14
CA ILE A 207 -12.37 5.69 -15.53
C ILE A 207 -11.18 5.41 -16.47
N ILE A 208 -10.00 5.93 -16.14
CA ILE A 208 -8.79 5.77 -16.97
C ILE A 208 -8.43 4.29 -17.13
N ARG A 209 -8.54 3.50 -16.08
CA ARG A 209 -8.13 2.08 -16.10
C ARG A 209 -9.19 1.11 -16.62
N ALA A 210 -10.42 1.54 -16.81
CA ALA A 210 -11.48 0.65 -17.27
C ALA A 210 -11.23 0.19 -18.73
N ASP A 211 -11.33 -1.11 -18.98
CA ASP A 211 -11.04 -1.70 -20.29
C ASP A 211 -11.98 -1.17 -21.39
N THR A 212 -13.20 -0.75 -21.02
CA THR A 212 -14.21 -0.20 -21.92
C THR A 212 -13.97 1.27 -22.29
N THR A 213 -13.00 1.94 -21.68
CA THR A 213 -12.75 3.37 -21.89
C THR A 213 -11.95 3.59 -23.17
N SER A 214 -12.46 4.47 -24.07
CA SER A 214 -11.75 4.85 -25.29
C SER A 214 -10.46 5.63 -24.98
N GLU A 215 -9.48 5.60 -25.89
CA GLU A 215 -8.22 6.33 -25.71
C GLU A 215 -8.46 7.84 -25.57
N ALA A 216 -9.34 8.41 -26.37
CA ALA A 216 -9.69 9.84 -26.28
C ALA A 216 -10.27 10.19 -24.88
N THR A 217 -11.11 9.33 -24.33
CA THR A 217 -11.66 9.50 -22.98
C THR A 217 -10.59 9.35 -21.91
N ARG A 218 -9.66 8.39 -22.07
CA ARG A 218 -8.52 8.23 -21.14
C ARG A 218 -7.66 9.48 -21.09
N GLU A 219 -7.27 10.02 -22.24
CA GLU A 219 -6.45 11.24 -22.31
C GLU A 219 -7.18 12.46 -21.73
N TYR A 220 -8.48 12.57 -21.94
CA TYR A 220 -9.29 13.62 -21.31
C TYR A 220 -9.26 13.53 -19.78
N TYR A 221 -9.51 12.34 -19.22
CA TYR A 221 -9.50 12.16 -17.76
C TYR A 221 -8.11 12.23 -17.14
N LYS A 222 -7.04 11.87 -17.86
CA LYS A 222 -5.66 12.10 -17.43
C LYS A 222 -5.39 13.60 -17.23
N LYS A 223 -5.82 14.44 -18.17
CA LYS A 223 -5.68 15.90 -18.06
C LYS A 223 -6.46 16.46 -16.88
N LEU A 224 -7.71 16.02 -16.70
CA LEU A 224 -8.51 16.44 -15.54
C LEU A 224 -7.86 16.02 -14.21
N CYS A 225 -7.32 14.81 -14.15
CA CYS A 225 -6.63 14.31 -12.95
C CYS A 225 -5.37 15.13 -12.65
N LEU A 226 -4.57 15.45 -13.66
CA LEU A 226 -3.39 16.28 -13.54
C LEU A 226 -3.73 17.71 -13.07
N GLU A 227 -4.74 18.33 -13.69
CA GLU A 227 -5.25 19.64 -13.28
C GLU A 227 -5.75 19.63 -11.83
N TYR A 228 -6.54 18.63 -11.47
CA TYR A 228 -7.04 18.46 -10.11
C TYR A 228 -5.90 18.36 -9.08
N HIS A 229 -4.89 17.55 -9.33
CA HIS A 229 -3.74 17.42 -8.43
C HIS A 229 -2.94 18.70 -8.28
N SER A 230 -2.86 19.52 -9.32
CA SER A 230 -2.10 20.79 -9.28
C SER A 230 -2.62 21.81 -8.26
N HIS A 231 -3.86 21.63 -7.77
CA HIS A 231 -4.45 22.47 -6.71
C HIS A 231 -4.03 22.09 -5.29
N PHE A 232 -3.42 20.91 -5.12
CA PHE A 232 -3.11 20.38 -3.78
C PHE A 232 -1.62 20.42 -3.42
N ASP A 233 -0.73 20.36 -4.41
CA ASP A 233 0.72 20.36 -4.22
C ASP A 233 1.38 21.34 -5.18
N PRO A 234 1.73 22.56 -4.71
CA PRO A 234 2.27 23.62 -5.58
C PRO A 234 3.60 23.28 -6.25
N ASP A 235 4.41 22.40 -5.66
CA ASP A 235 5.71 21.99 -6.21
C ASP A 235 5.63 20.84 -7.21
N PHE A 236 4.46 20.25 -7.39
CA PHE A 236 4.26 19.13 -8.29
C PHE A 236 4.53 19.51 -9.76
N THR A 237 4.24 20.77 -10.14
CA THR A 237 4.37 21.28 -11.52
C THR A 237 5.80 21.63 -11.92
N THR A 238 6.76 21.66 -10.98
CA THR A 238 8.14 22.13 -11.24
C THR A 238 9.19 21.01 -11.32
N SER A 239 8.81 19.77 -11.08
CA SER A 239 9.73 18.61 -11.05
C SER A 239 9.60 17.65 -12.24
N GLN A 240 9.02 18.10 -13.37
CA GLN A 240 9.02 17.35 -14.64
C GLN A 240 10.10 17.87 -15.59
#